data_92601e65306abba42bf126679dd2a548
#
_entry.id   92601e65306abba42bf126679dd2a548
#
_cell.length_a   1.000
_cell.length_b   1.000
_cell.length_c   1.000
_cell.angle_alpha   90.00
_cell.angle_beta   90.00
_cell.angle_gamma   90.00
#
_symmetry.space_group_name_H-M   'P 1'
#
loop_
_entity.id
_entity.type
_entity.pdbx_description
1 polymer ?
#
loop_
_entity_poly.entity_id
_entity_poly.type
_entity_poly.pdbx_seq_one_letter_code
_entity_poly.pdbx_strand_id
1 'polypeptide(L)'
;MINVSKLKEGIVIDHIRAGHGYKIFQQLGLDKLDDVVVLMRNVDSTKMGHKDLIKIETHLELNFDVLGLIDPDVTISYIREGVRVNKIKLSPPETVK
;
A
#
# COMPACT_ATOMS: atom_id res chain seq x y z
N MET A 1 1.67 -21.41 -5.74
CA MET A 1 1.25 -20.00 -5.87
C MET A 1 0.49 -19.58 -4.64
N ILE A 2 0.89 -18.48 -4.07
CA ILE A 2 0.19 -17.96 -2.90
C ILE A 2 -1.09 -17.27 -3.39
N ASN A 3 -2.21 -17.78 -2.95
CA ASN A 3 -3.49 -17.19 -3.29
C ASN A 3 -3.94 -16.31 -2.13
N VAL A 4 -3.73 -15.01 -2.29
CA VAL A 4 -4.16 -14.05 -1.28
C VAL A 4 -5.61 -13.70 -1.56
N SER A 5 -6.46 -13.99 -0.59
CA SER A 5 -7.91 -13.71 -0.71
C SER A 5 -8.14 -12.22 -0.92
N LYS A 6 -9.20 -11.90 -1.64
CA LYS A 6 -9.62 -10.51 -1.78
C LYS A 6 -9.99 -9.96 -0.41
N LEU A 7 -9.56 -8.74 -0.15
CA LEU A 7 -9.96 -8.04 1.06
C LEU A 7 -11.45 -7.74 1.02
N LYS A 8 -12.14 -8.00 2.12
CA LYS A 8 -13.51 -7.54 2.30
C LYS A 8 -13.54 -6.08 2.72
N GLU A 9 -12.65 -5.73 3.61
CA GLU A 9 -12.51 -4.36 4.09
C GLU A 9 -11.07 -4.11 4.46
N GLY A 10 -10.55 -2.98 4.04
CA GLY A 10 -9.19 -2.64 4.36
C GLY A 10 -8.56 -1.69 3.36
N ILE A 11 -7.24 -1.79 3.28
CA ILE A 11 -6.42 -0.87 2.50
C ILE A 11 -5.45 -1.69 1.67
N VAL A 12 -5.30 -1.31 0.41
CA VAL A 12 -4.28 -1.87 -0.47
C VAL A 12 -3.31 -0.76 -0.83
N ILE A 13 -2.03 -0.95 -0.50
CA ILE A 13 -0.96 -0.04 -0.89
C ILE A 13 -0.24 -0.71 -2.05
N ASP A 14 -0.35 -0.12 -3.24
CA ASP A 14 0.12 -0.74 -4.48
C ASP A 14 1.14 0.16 -5.17
N HIS A 15 1.78 -0.39 -6.20
CA HIS A 15 2.79 0.30 -7.01
C HIS A 15 3.97 0.80 -6.18
N ILE A 16 4.32 0.04 -5.15
CA ILE A 16 5.51 0.32 -4.35
C ILE A 16 6.71 -0.18 -5.14
N ARG A 17 7.74 0.65 -5.27
CA ARG A 17 8.97 0.22 -5.91
C ARG A 17 9.53 -1.02 -5.23
N ALA A 18 9.93 -2.01 -6.02
CA ALA A 18 10.48 -3.25 -5.48
C ALA A 18 11.68 -2.95 -4.58
N GLY A 19 11.64 -3.49 -3.39
CA GLY A 19 12.63 -3.23 -2.35
C GLY A 19 12.20 -2.18 -1.31
N HIS A 20 11.16 -1.39 -1.57
CA HIS A 20 10.69 -0.38 -0.63
C HIS A 20 9.54 -0.83 0.26
N GLY A 21 8.93 -1.99 -0.04
CA GLY A 21 7.76 -2.45 0.69
C GLY A 21 8.00 -2.61 2.18
N TYR A 22 9.12 -3.22 2.55
CA TYR A 22 9.45 -3.44 3.95
C TYR A 22 9.67 -2.12 4.68
N LYS A 23 10.31 -1.17 4.04
CA LYS A 23 10.54 0.15 4.61
C LYS A 23 9.20 0.84 4.90
N ILE A 24 8.27 0.77 3.96
CA ILE A 24 6.94 1.35 4.13
C ILE A 24 6.20 0.63 5.26
N PHE A 25 6.28 -0.70 5.29
CA PHE A 25 5.70 -1.51 6.36
C PHE A 25 6.17 -1.01 7.73
N GLN A 26 7.47 -0.78 7.89
CA GLN A 26 8.03 -0.28 9.15
C GLN A 26 7.61 1.16 9.44
N GLN A 27 7.67 2.03 8.44
CA GLN A 27 7.36 3.45 8.62
C GLN A 27 5.90 3.70 9.02
N LEU A 28 5.01 2.86 8.54
CA LEU A 28 3.60 2.95 8.92
C LEU A 28 3.29 2.24 10.24
N GLY A 29 4.27 1.57 10.83
CA GLY A 29 4.05 0.82 12.07
C GLY A 29 3.16 -0.40 11.89
N LEU A 30 3.12 -0.97 10.70
CA LEU A 30 2.24 -2.10 10.39
C LEU A 30 2.65 -3.36 11.16
N ASP A 31 3.90 -3.44 11.58
CA ASP A 31 4.40 -4.54 12.40
C ASP A 31 3.79 -4.53 13.82
N LYS A 32 3.18 -3.41 14.22
CA LYS A 32 2.56 -3.26 15.53
C LYS A 32 1.05 -3.40 15.51
N LEU A 33 0.46 -3.60 14.33
CA LEU A 33 -0.99 -3.78 14.22
C LEU A 33 -1.38 -5.22 14.55
N ASP A 34 -2.51 -5.37 15.21
CA ASP A 34 -3.12 -6.68 15.45
C ASP A 34 -3.91 -7.18 14.25
N ASP A 35 -4.13 -6.31 13.28
CA ASP A 35 -4.87 -6.64 12.06
C ASP A 35 -4.04 -7.52 11.13
N VAL A 36 -4.72 -8.20 10.22
CA VAL A 36 -4.04 -9.01 9.21
C VAL A 36 -3.33 -8.08 8.23
N VAL A 37 -2.04 -8.25 8.09
CA VAL A 37 -1.22 -7.49 7.17
C VAL A 37 -0.42 -8.45 6.30
N VAL A 38 -0.48 -8.25 4.98
CA VAL A 38 0.27 -9.06 4.02
C VAL A 38 1.20 -8.14 3.23
N LEU A 39 2.49 -8.44 3.28
CA LEU A 39 3.48 -7.78 2.46
C LEU A 39 3.92 -8.74 1.36
N MET A 40 3.73 -8.35 0.11
CA MET A 40 4.20 -9.11 -1.03
C MET A 40 5.35 -8.34 -1.70
N ARG A 41 6.45 -9.03 -1.94
CA ARG A 41 7.64 -8.43 -2.51
C ARG A 41 7.93 -9.02 -3.89
N ASN A 42 8.46 -8.19 -4.76
CA ASN A 42 8.91 -8.58 -6.10
C ASN A 42 7.80 -9.23 -6.94
N VAL A 43 6.61 -8.64 -6.86
CA VAL A 43 5.48 -9.07 -7.65
C VAL A 43 5.65 -8.56 -9.08
N ASP A 44 5.34 -9.37 -10.07
CA ASP A 44 5.41 -8.93 -11.45
C ASP A 44 4.47 -7.75 -11.70
N SER A 45 4.96 -6.77 -12.43
CA SER A 45 4.21 -5.57 -12.74
C SER A 45 4.47 -5.17 -14.19
N THR A 46 3.41 -5.04 -14.96
CA THR A 46 3.54 -4.61 -16.35
C THR A 46 4.03 -3.16 -16.44
N LYS A 47 3.69 -2.36 -15.45
CA LYS A 47 4.07 -0.95 -15.42
C LYS A 47 5.48 -0.72 -14.91
N MET A 48 5.90 -1.51 -13.92
CA MET A 48 7.14 -1.25 -13.18
C MET A 48 8.18 -2.36 -13.32
N GLY A 49 7.87 -3.45 -14.03
CA GLY A 49 8.68 -4.65 -14.03
C GLY A 49 8.42 -5.49 -12.79
N HIS A 50 8.81 -4.98 -11.64
CA HIS A 50 8.51 -5.58 -10.34
C HIS A 50 8.03 -4.50 -9.39
N LYS A 51 7.19 -4.90 -8.45
CA LYS A 51 6.67 -3.99 -7.43
C LYS A 51 6.49 -4.73 -6.11
N ASP A 52 6.36 -3.96 -5.05
CA ASP A 52 5.91 -4.49 -3.77
C ASP A 52 4.45 -4.07 -3.56
N LEU A 53 3.75 -4.77 -2.69
CA LEU A 53 2.33 -4.59 -2.46
C LEU A 53 2.02 -4.93 -1.02
N ILE A 54 1.20 -4.11 -0.36
CA ILE A 54 0.78 -4.35 1.02
C ILE A 54 -0.72 -4.36 1.08
N LYS A 55 -1.29 -5.38 1.74
CA LYS A 55 -2.73 -5.46 2.02
C LYS A 55 -2.94 -5.47 3.51
N ILE A 56 -3.86 -4.66 3.98
CA ILE A 56 -4.16 -4.51 5.40
C ILE A 56 -5.66 -4.67 5.61
N GLU A 57 -6.08 -5.65 6.39
CA GLU A 57 -7.48 -5.79 6.80
C GLU A 57 -7.68 -4.94 8.04
N THR A 58 -8.19 -3.74 7.86
CA THR A 58 -8.34 -2.81 8.97
C THR A 58 -9.53 -1.87 8.76
N HIS A 59 -10.09 -1.41 9.87
CA HIS A 59 -11.08 -0.32 9.86
C HIS A 59 -10.42 1.02 10.19
N LEU A 60 -9.14 1.00 10.51
CA LEU A 60 -8.43 2.21 10.94
C LEU A 60 -8.06 3.07 9.74
N GLU A 61 -8.05 4.37 9.95
CA GLU A 61 -7.45 5.30 9.03
C GLU A 61 -5.97 5.43 9.36
N LEU A 62 -5.14 5.32 8.35
CA LEU A 62 -3.70 5.45 8.52
C LEU A 62 -3.24 6.74 7.84
N ASN A 63 -2.19 7.33 8.39
CA ASN A 63 -1.59 8.52 7.80
C ASN A 63 -0.54 8.09 6.77
N PHE A 64 -0.81 8.41 5.50
CA PHE A 64 0.06 8.03 4.40
C PHE A 64 0.95 9.16 3.91
N ASP A 65 0.96 10.30 4.58
CA ASP A 65 1.69 11.48 4.10
C ASP A 65 3.18 11.19 3.87
N VAL A 66 3.77 10.36 4.73
CA VAL A 66 5.18 10.03 4.62
C VAL A 66 5.49 9.22 3.36
N LEU A 67 4.52 8.49 2.82
CA LEU A 67 4.75 7.63 1.67
C LEU A 67 5.10 8.40 0.42
N GLY A 68 4.53 9.59 0.23
CA GLY A 68 4.84 10.42 -0.92
C GLY A 68 6.30 10.84 -0.97
N LEU A 69 6.97 10.87 0.18
CA LEU A 69 8.40 11.18 0.25
C LEU A 69 9.28 9.96 -0.04
N ILE A 70 8.78 8.77 0.25
CA ILE A 70 9.52 7.53 0.04
C ILE A 70 9.34 7.04 -1.39
N ASP A 71 8.11 7.04 -1.87
CA ASP A 71 7.78 6.46 -3.16
C ASP A 71 6.56 7.18 -3.74
N PRO A 72 6.75 8.15 -4.64
CA PRO A 72 5.65 8.97 -5.15
C PRO A 72 4.68 8.23 -6.08
N ASP A 73 5.06 7.06 -6.57
CA ASP A 73 4.19 6.29 -7.47
C ASP A 73 3.21 5.38 -6.74
N VAL A 74 3.29 5.34 -5.43
CA VAL A 74 2.42 4.52 -4.60
C VAL A 74 0.97 4.95 -4.76
N THR A 75 0.08 3.97 -4.88
CA THR A 75 -1.36 4.21 -4.88
C THR A 75 -1.99 3.52 -3.68
N ILE A 76 -3.01 4.14 -3.11
CA ILE A 76 -3.73 3.61 -1.96
C ILE A 76 -5.18 3.41 -2.36
N SER A 77 -5.66 2.19 -2.19
CA SER A 77 -7.06 1.85 -2.46
C SER A 77 -7.74 1.47 -1.16
N TYR A 78 -8.91 2.02 -0.94
CA TYR A 78 -9.76 1.65 0.20
C TYR A 78 -10.79 0.65 -0.28
N ILE A 79 -10.88 -0.46 0.43
CA ILE A 79 -11.77 -1.56 0.07
C ILE A 79 -12.87 -1.66 1.12
N ARG A 80 -14.11 -1.76 0.68
CA ARG A 80 -15.25 -1.96 1.56
C ARG A 80 -16.21 -2.93 0.88
N GLU A 81 -16.62 -3.98 1.62
CA GLU A 81 -17.47 -5.05 1.10
C GLU A 81 -16.90 -5.71 -0.17
N GLY A 82 -15.58 -5.84 -0.22
CA GLY A 82 -14.91 -6.46 -1.34
C GLY A 82 -14.78 -5.58 -2.57
N VAL A 83 -15.25 -4.33 -2.51
CA VAL A 83 -15.24 -3.39 -3.64
C VAL A 83 -14.36 -2.19 -3.29
N ARG A 84 -13.55 -1.78 -4.25
CA ARG A 84 -12.76 -0.56 -4.08
C ARG A 84 -13.68 0.65 -4.09
N VAL A 85 -13.74 1.37 -2.96
CA VAL A 85 -14.60 2.55 -2.83
C VAL A 85 -13.84 3.86 -3.05
N ASN A 86 -12.51 3.82 -2.95
CA ASN A 86 -11.70 5.00 -3.16
C ASN A 86 -10.29 4.59 -3.56
N LYS A 87 -9.66 5.39 -4.40
CA LYS A 87 -8.27 5.19 -4.79
C LYS A 87 -7.58 6.55 -4.77
N ILE A 88 -6.50 6.63 -4.03
CA ILE A 88 -5.71 7.84 -3.91
C ILE A 88 -4.34 7.58 -4.48
N LYS A 89 -3.89 8.47 -5.37
CA LYS A 89 -2.53 8.44 -5.85
C LYS A 89 -1.74 9.48 -5.06
N LEU A 90 -0.69 9.04 -4.38
CA LEU A 90 0.17 9.95 -3.66
C LEU A 90 1.11 10.64 -4.63
N SER A 91 1.12 11.95 -4.58
CA SER A 91 2.09 12.73 -5.31
C SER A 91 3.02 13.38 -4.30
N PRO A 92 4.31 13.58 -4.64
CA PRO A 92 5.17 14.34 -3.75
C PRO A 92 4.56 15.73 -3.58
N PRO A 93 4.69 16.32 -2.38
CA PRO A 93 4.17 17.67 -2.18
C PRO A 93 4.82 18.60 -3.20
N GLU A 94 3.99 19.38 -3.88
CA GLU A 94 4.52 20.36 -4.81
C GLU A 94 5.33 21.37 -4.04
N THR A 95 6.49 21.68 -4.59
CA THR A 95 7.29 22.75 -4.03
C THR A 95 6.57 24.05 -4.30
N VAL A 96 6.08 24.66 -3.26
CA VAL A 96 5.47 25.96 -3.37
C VAL A 96 6.58 26.99 -3.54
N LYS A 97 6.49 27.68 -4.60
CA LYS A 97 7.47 28.71 -4.89
C LYS A 97 6.94 30.07 -4.50
#